data_eb3b20d9d523f5083a93fa8f8556f3b8
#
_entry.id   eb3b20d9d523f5083a93fa8f8556f3b8
#
_cell.length_a   1.000
_cell.length_b   1.000
_cell.length_c   1.000
_cell.angle_alpha   90.00
_cell.angle_beta   90.00
_cell.angle_gamma   90.00
#
_symmetry.space_group_name_H-M   'P 1'
#
loop_
_entity.id
_entity.type
_entity.pdbx_description
1 polymer ?
#
loop_
_entity_poly.entity_id
_entity_poly.type
_entity_poly.pdbx_seq_one_letter_code
_entity_poly.pdbx_strand_id
1 'polypeptide(L)'
;TSVRNLGDSGGVSISLRNAINKGIVIGPRIFSSGTTIASSGGHGDSTNSLNQSLTSDPGPAEGIVNSVNDASKAVRFRYKEGADLIKITATGGVLSNAKNSQNPQLTEEEITQIVNMAKDYGFKVAAHAHGSEGIKRAVRAGVHSIEHGTLMDDEGMRLMREKGTYYVPTIIAGLWVAEKAQDPDFFPELVRPKAAEIGPQIKGTFGKAYQAGVKIAYGTDTGVSAHGNNATEFKHMVEAGMPPMKAIQSATIEAAKLLGEYDQLGSLVQGKVADIIAVNGNPIEDITTLEEVDFV
;
A
#
# COMPACT_ATOMS: atom_id res chain seq x y z
N THR A 1 6.70 5.79 14.33
CA THR A 1 8.18 5.75 14.33
C THR A 1 8.76 5.35 12.97
N SER A 2 8.17 4.38 12.27
CA SER A 2 8.57 4.00 10.90
C SER A 2 7.37 3.96 9.97
N VAL A 3 7.55 4.37 8.71
CA VAL A 3 6.50 4.39 7.69
C VAL A 3 7.03 3.88 6.35
N ARG A 4 6.15 3.24 5.58
CA ARG A 4 6.37 2.87 4.20
C ARG A 4 5.54 3.81 3.31
N ASN A 5 6.22 4.59 2.45
CA ASN A 5 5.55 5.41 1.44
C ASN A 5 5.51 4.65 0.11
N LEU A 6 4.30 4.47 -0.44
CA LEU A 6 4.05 3.66 -1.62
C LEU A 6 3.74 4.49 -2.88
N GLY A 7 4.32 5.66 -2.97
CA GLY A 7 4.30 6.46 -4.18
C GLY A 7 4.28 7.95 -3.90
N ASP A 8 5.11 8.65 -4.62
CA ASP A 8 5.10 10.10 -4.69
C ASP A 8 5.60 10.58 -6.07
N SER A 9 5.47 11.87 -6.31
CA SER A 9 6.00 12.52 -7.50
C SER A 9 7.26 13.30 -7.14
N GLY A 10 8.27 13.28 -8.04
CA GLY A 10 9.46 14.11 -7.92
C GLY A 10 10.42 13.72 -6.80
N GLY A 11 10.32 12.52 -6.22
CA GLY A 11 11.23 12.01 -5.21
C GLY A 11 11.15 12.72 -3.85
N VAL A 12 9.98 13.27 -3.51
CA VAL A 12 9.77 14.05 -2.28
C VAL A 12 10.03 13.20 -1.04
N SER A 13 9.47 11.98 -0.96
CA SER A 13 9.65 11.11 0.20
C SER A 13 11.08 10.58 0.33
N ILE A 14 11.78 10.35 -0.79
CA ILE A 14 13.22 10.01 -0.79
C ILE A 14 14.05 11.17 -0.25
N SER A 15 13.77 12.39 -0.71
CA SER A 15 14.47 13.59 -0.23
C SER A 15 14.21 13.84 1.26
N LEU A 16 12.97 13.69 1.71
CA LEU A 16 12.60 13.83 3.12
C LEU A 16 13.28 12.75 3.99
N ARG A 17 13.24 11.48 3.56
CA ARG A 17 13.98 10.39 4.21
C ARG A 17 15.46 10.73 4.39
N ASN A 18 16.09 11.23 3.33
CA ASN A 18 17.50 11.58 3.35
C ASN A 18 17.79 12.74 4.31
N ALA A 19 16.91 13.72 4.40
CA ALA A 19 17.01 14.84 5.34
C ALA A 19 16.85 14.37 6.80
N ILE A 20 15.90 13.48 7.06
CA ILE A 20 15.69 12.87 8.39
C ILE A 20 16.93 12.05 8.79
N ASN A 21 17.43 11.19 7.90
CA ASN A 21 18.59 10.34 8.16
C ASN A 21 19.88 11.16 8.41
N LYS A 22 19.95 12.38 7.90
CA LYS A 22 21.05 13.33 8.16
C LYS A 22 20.82 14.20 9.41
N GLY A 23 19.68 14.05 10.10
CA GLY A 23 19.33 14.87 11.26
C GLY A 23 18.99 16.34 10.94
N ILE A 24 18.70 16.66 9.66
CA ILE A 24 18.34 18.03 9.25
C ILE A 24 16.91 18.36 9.69
N VAL A 25 16.02 17.36 9.64
CA VAL A 25 14.64 17.48 10.12
C VAL A 25 14.28 16.29 11.00
N ILE A 26 13.37 16.48 11.94
CA ILE A 26 12.83 15.40 12.78
C ILE A 26 11.66 14.76 12.05
N GLY A 27 11.64 13.44 12.01
CA GLY A 27 10.54 12.69 11.37
C GLY A 27 10.69 11.17 11.57
N PRO A 28 9.74 10.39 11.06
CA PRO A 28 9.78 8.93 11.13
C PRO A 28 10.88 8.38 10.21
N ARG A 29 11.29 7.13 10.45
CA ARG A 29 12.06 6.37 9.47
C ARG A 29 11.18 6.07 8.26
N ILE A 30 11.59 6.50 7.07
CA ILE A 30 10.81 6.35 5.84
C ILE A 30 11.44 5.28 4.95
N PHE A 31 10.60 4.36 4.44
CA PHE A 31 10.91 3.44 3.35
C PHE A 31 10.08 3.86 2.13
N SER A 32 10.74 4.35 1.10
CA SER A 32 10.08 4.99 -0.05
C SER A 32 10.19 4.16 -1.31
N SER A 33 9.09 4.01 -2.05
CA SER A 33 9.10 3.45 -3.41
C SER A 33 9.47 4.47 -4.49
N GLY A 34 9.47 5.76 -4.17
CA GLY A 34 9.49 6.80 -5.20
C GLY A 34 8.26 6.70 -6.09
N THR A 35 8.41 6.99 -7.37
CA THR A 35 7.30 6.97 -8.34
C THR A 35 6.77 5.56 -8.57
N THR A 36 5.44 5.40 -8.50
CA THR A 36 4.73 4.15 -8.78
C THR A 36 4.91 3.70 -10.22
N ILE A 37 5.01 2.39 -10.46
CA ILE A 37 5.03 1.79 -11.80
C ILE A 37 3.61 1.38 -12.20
N ALA A 38 3.16 1.83 -13.38
CA ALA A 38 1.84 1.62 -13.95
C ALA A 38 1.90 1.42 -15.46
N SER A 39 0.83 0.95 -16.08
CA SER A 39 0.66 0.99 -17.54
C SER A 39 0.15 2.35 -18.00
N SER A 40 0.34 2.68 -19.30
CA SER A 40 -0.35 3.83 -19.91
C SER A 40 -1.86 3.74 -19.70
N GLY A 41 -2.47 4.85 -19.30
CA GLY A 41 -3.89 4.88 -18.96
C GLY A 41 -4.25 4.16 -17.65
N GLY A 42 -3.27 3.60 -16.94
CA GLY A 42 -3.44 2.90 -15.67
C GLY A 42 -3.65 3.83 -14.47
N HIS A 43 -3.93 3.23 -13.31
CA HIS A 43 -4.23 3.99 -12.08
C HIS A 43 -3.08 4.92 -11.65
N GLY A 44 -1.83 4.52 -11.86
CA GLY A 44 -0.64 5.32 -11.54
C GLY A 44 -0.20 6.28 -12.66
N ASP A 45 -0.91 6.37 -13.76
CA ASP A 45 -0.59 7.30 -14.85
C ASP A 45 -1.19 8.67 -14.53
N SER A 46 -0.33 9.63 -14.19
CA SER A 46 -0.72 11.00 -13.84
C SER A 46 -1.21 11.83 -15.04
N THR A 47 -1.02 11.33 -16.27
CA THR A 47 -1.44 12.01 -17.50
C THR A 47 -2.85 11.62 -17.96
N ASN A 48 -3.52 10.73 -17.24
CA ASN A 48 -4.88 10.30 -17.54
C ASN A 48 -5.85 11.46 -17.68
N SER A 49 -6.57 11.50 -18.81
CA SER A 49 -7.57 12.52 -19.15
C SER A 49 -7.01 13.93 -19.37
N LEU A 50 -5.70 14.09 -19.45
CA LEU A 50 -5.09 15.36 -19.84
C LEU A 50 -5.01 15.47 -21.38
N ASN A 51 -5.06 16.71 -21.88
CA ASN A 51 -4.86 16.98 -23.29
C ASN A 51 -3.39 16.71 -23.65
N GLN A 52 -3.16 15.89 -24.69
CA GLN A 52 -1.82 15.52 -25.15
C GLN A 52 -0.93 16.72 -25.50
N SER A 53 -1.51 17.87 -25.86
CA SER A 53 -0.73 19.09 -26.11
C SER A 53 -0.15 19.71 -24.83
N LEU A 54 -0.62 19.30 -23.65
CA LEU A 54 -0.20 19.80 -22.33
C LEU A 54 0.72 18.83 -21.59
N THR A 55 0.91 17.63 -22.11
CA THR A 55 1.69 16.56 -21.46
C THR A 55 2.64 15.92 -22.47
N SER A 56 3.76 15.39 -21.98
CA SER A 56 4.59 14.43 -22.72
C SER A 56 3.99 13.04 -22.60
N ASP A 57 4.35 12.14 -23.50
CA ASP A 57 4.07 10.70 -23.35
C ASP A 57 5.05 10.12 -22.31
N PRO A 58 4.58 9.75 -21.11
CA PRO A 58 5.47 9.29 -20.04
C PRO A 58 6.00 7.89 -20.32
N GLY A 59 7.25 7.65 -19.91
CA GLY A 59 7.93 6.39 -20.08
C GLY A 59 8.37 5.74 -18.76
N PRO A 60 9.29 4.76 -18.81
CA PRO A 60 9.76 4.05 -17.63
C PRO A 60 10.40 4.91 -16.54
N ALA A 61 10.98 6.07 -16.90
CA ALA A 61 11.52 7.02 -15.94
C ALA A 61 10.41 7.64 -15.07
N GLU A 62 9.29 7.97 -15.69
CA GLU A 62 8.08 8.51 -15.07
C GLU A 62 7.20 7.40 -14.46
N GLY A 63 7.62 6.13 -14.55
CA GLY A 63 6.92 4.97 -14.01
C GLY A 63 5.95 4.30 -14.98
N ILE A 64 5.88 4.70 -16.26
CA ILE A 64 4.95 4.10 -17.21
C ILE A 64 5.63 3.02 -18.04
N VAL A 65 5.00 1.82 -18.03
CA VAL A 65 5.52 0.62 -18.70
C VAL A 65 4.42 -0.01 -19.55
N ASN A 66 4.81 -0.43 -20.77
CA ASN A 66 3.93 -1.06 -21.74
C ASN A 66 4.58 -2.32 -22.34
N SER A 67 5.64 -2.79 -21.73
CA SER A 67 6.36 -3.99 -22.12
C SER A 67 7.25 -4.52 -21.01
N VAL A 68 7.68 -5.78 -21.13
CA VAL A 68 8.66 -6.42 -20.26
C VAL A 68 9.99 -5.64 -20.21
N ASN A 69 10.40 -5.03 -21.36
CA ASN A 69 11.60 -4.21 -21.41
C ASN A 69 11.44 -2.90 -20.63
N ASP A 70 10.28 -2.25 -20.71
CA ASP A 70 9.98 -1.05 -19.94
C ASP A 70 9.91 -1.35 -18.46
N ALA A 71 9.31 -2.49 -18.07
CA ALA A 71 9.29 -2.98 -16.70
C ALA A 71 10.70 -3.04 -16.09
N SER A 72 11.66 -3.60 -16.85
CA SER A 72 13.07 -3.65 -16.43
C SER A 72 13.70 -2.27 -16.28
N LYS A 73 13.41 -1.36 -17.22
CA LYS A 73 13.92 0.02 -17.18
C LYS A 73 13.36 0.77 -15.97
N ALA A 74 12.05 0.65 -15.71
CA ALA A 74 11.40 1.34 -14.59
C ALA A 74 12.01 0.95 -13.23
N VAL A 75 12.24 -0.36 -12.98
CA VAL A 75 12.90 -0.81 -11.74
C VAL A 75 14.30 -0.23 -11.62
N ARG A 76 15.08 -0.19 -12.70
CA ARG A 76 16.43 0.41 -12.70
C ARG A 76 16.40 1.92 -12.43
N PHE A 77 15.38 2.64 -12.90
CA PHE A 77 15.18 4.04 -12.55
C PHE A 77 14.89 4.22 -11.06
N ARG A 78 14.02 3.40 -10.46
CA ARG A 78 13.76 3.44 -9.01
C ARG A 78 15.05 3.18 -8.21
N TYR A 79 15.86 2.21 -8.64
CA TYR A 79 17.16 1.98 -8.01
C TYR A 79 18.09 3.20 -8.13
N LYS A 80 18.19 3.79 -9.34
CA LYS A 80 19.00 5.00 -9.57
C LYS A 80 18.57 6.18 -8.70
N GLU A 81 17.25 6.33 -8.45
CA GLU A 81 16.68 7.40 -7.62
C GLU A 81 16.86 7.14 -6.12
N GLY A 82 17.25 5.94 -5.75
CA GLY A 82 17.46 5.55 -4.35
C GLY A 82 16.19 5.13 -3.63
N ALA A 83 15.22 4.54 -4.34
CA ALA A 83 14.07 3.89 -3.71
C ALA A 83 14.50 2.73 -2.80
N ASP A 84 13.67 2.39 -1.83
CA ASP A 84 13.87 1.27 -0.89
C ASP A 84 13.08 0.02 -1.30
N LEU A 85 12.06 0.20 -2.13
CA LEU A 85 11.17 -0.86 -2.64
C LEU A 85 10.51 -0.42 -3.96
N ILE A 86 9.77 -1.33 -4.57
CA ILE A 86 9.00 -1.05 -5.78
C ILE A 86 7.50 -1.04 -5.46
N LYS A 87 6.77 -0.06 -6.01
CA LYS A 87 5.30 -0.03 -6.02
C LYS A 87 4.78 -0.14 -7.44
N ILE A 88 3.78 -1.00 -7.62
CA ILE A 88 3.04 -1.14 -8.89
C ILE A 88 1.54 -0.92 -8.70
N THR A 89 0.82 -0.60 -9.77
CA THR A 89 -0.64 -0.67 -9.84
C THR A 89 -1.06 -1.83 -10.73
N ALA A 90 -1.49 -2.93 -10.11
CA ALA A 90 -1.89 -4.14 -10.83
C ALA A 90 -3.31 -4.06 -11.38
N THR A 91 -4.16 -3.21 -10.82
CA THR A 91 -5.53 -2.93 -11.29
C THR A 91 -5.80 -1.44 -11.43
N GLY A 92 -6.94 -1.10 -12.00
CA GLY A 92 -7.54 0.22 -11.85
C GLY A 92 -7.74 0.59 -10.39
N GLY A 93 -7.96 1.88 -10.13
CA GLY A 93 -8.16 2.42 -8.80
C GLY A 93 -9.46 3.22 -8.68
N VAL A 94 -9.91 3.41 -7.45
CA VAL A 94 -11.15 4.14 -7.16
C VAL A 94 -11.05 5.61 -7.56
N LEU A 95 -9.94 6.26 -7.19
CA LEU A 95 -9.77 7.71 -7.35
C LEU A 95 -9.19 8.15 -8.70
N SER A 96 -8.83 7.22 -9.60
CA SER A 96 -8.35 7.57 -10.93
C SER A 96 -9.48 7.93 -11.91
N ASN A 97 -9.16 8.75 -12.92
CA ASN A 97 -10.06 9.12 -14.01
C ASN A 97 -10.25 7.98 -15.04
N ALA A 98 -10.36 6.74 -14.56
CA ALA A 98 -10.64 5.56 -15.37
C ALA A 98 -12.02 4.99 -15.04
N LYS A 99 -12.72 4.45 -16.05
CA LYS A 99 -14.09 3.92 -15.89
C LYS A 99 -14.17 2.71 -14.96
N ASN A 100 -13.08 1.93 -14.87
CA ASN A 100 -13.09 0.68 -14.12
C ASN A 100 -11.96 0.66 -13.09
N SER A 101 -12.30 0.27 -11.85
CA SER A 101 -11.36 0.14 -10.73
C SER A 101 -10.88 -1.30 -10.49
N GLN A 102 -11.43 -2.29 -11.20
CA GLN A 102 -11.24 -3.71 -10.90
C GLN A 102 -10.34 -4.44 -11.91
N ASN A 103 -10.35 -3.99 -13.19
CA ASN A 103 -9.66 -4.69 -14.26
C ASN A 103 -8.15 -4.66 -14.06
N PRO A 104 -7.45 -5.76 -14.39
CA PRO A 104 -6.00 -5.78 -14.46
C PRO A 104 -5.47 -4.73 -15.43
N GLN A 105 -4.37 -4.09 -15.09
CA GLN A 105 -3.73 -3.05 -15.89
C GLN A 105 -2.28 -3.39 -16.28
N LEU A 106 -1.69 -4.40 -15.64
CA LEU A 106 -0.44 -5.00 -16.03
C LEU A 106 -0.67 -6.48 -16.39
N THR A 107 0.08 -6.98 -17.34
CA THR A 107 0.11 -8.42 -17.63
C THR A 107 0.89 -9.16 -16.55
N GLU A 108 0.69 -10.47 -16.42
CA GLU A 108 1.43 -11.29 -15.47
C GLU A 108 2.93 -11.32 -15.83
N GLU A 109 3.28 -11.29 -17.13
CA GLU A 109 4.66 -11.23 -17.60
C GLU A 109 5.37 -9.93 -17.19
N GLU A 110 4.70 -8.78 -17.33
CA GLU A 110 5.23 -7.48 -16.90
C GLU A 110 5.47 -7.46 -15.39
N ILE A 111 4.50 -7.92 -14.59
CA ILE A 111 4.65 -8.01 -13.13
C ILE A 111 5.79 -8.97 -12.76
N THR A 112 5.86 -10.13 -13.41
CA THR A 112 6.93 -11.11 -13.19
C THR A 112 8.30 -10.52 -13.47
N GLN A 113 8.42 -9.74 -14.55
CA GLN A 113 9.68 -9.07 -14.88
C GLN A 113 10.06 -8.00 -13.85
N ILE A 114 9.07 -7.21 -13.38
CA ILE A 114 9.30 -6.25 -12.29
C ILE A 114 9.81 -6.97 -11.04
N VAL A 115 9.16 -8.08 -10.63
CA VAL A 115 9.54 -8.84 -9.45
C VAL A 115 10.94 -9.44 -9.58
N ASN A 116 11.26 -10.04 -10.73
CA ASN A 116 12.58 -10.61 -10.98
C ASN A 116 13.69 -9.54 -10.93
N MET A 117 13.47 -8.41 -11.61
CA MET A 117 14.42 -7.31 -11.60
C MET A 117 14.54 -6.69 -10.20
N ALA A 118 13.44 -6.53 -9.48
CA ALA A 118 13.42 -6.04 -8.11
C ALA A 118 14.25 -6.94 -7.17
N LYS A 119 14.14 -8.25 -7.34
CA LYS A 119 14.92 -9.23 -6.59
C LYS A 119 16.44 -9.06 -6.80
N ASP A 120 16.88 -8.81 -8.04
CA ASP A 120 18.29 -8.62 -8.36
C ASP A 120 18.87 -7.39 -7.65
N TYR A 121 18.03 -6.39 -7.36
CA TYR A 121 18.40 -5.18 -6.61
C TYR A 121 18.06 -5.23 -5.11
N GLY A 122 17.57 -6.36 -4.61
CA GLY A 122 17.19 -6.53 -3.20
C GLY A 122 15.88 -5.83 -2.82
N PHE A 123 15.07 -5.43 -3.78
CA PHE A 123 13.81 -4.75 -3.53
C PHE A 123 12.66 -5.71 -3.26
N LYS A 124 11.74 -5.30 -2.40
CA LYS A 124 10.40 -5.86 -2.29
C LYS A 124 9.43 -5.15 -3.23
N VAL A 125 8.38 -5.83 -3.66
CA VAL A 125 7.36 -5.28 -4.56
C VAL A 125 6.03 -5.23 -3.83
N ALA A 126 5.40 -4.07 -3.79
CA ALA A 126 4.05 -3.82 -3.28
C ALA A 126 3.10 -3.54 -4.45
N ALA A 127 1.90 -4.13 -4.45
CA ALA A 127 0.94 -4.00 -5.54
C ALA A 127 -0.40 -3.44 -5.06
N HIS A 128 -0.79 -2.25 -5.55
CA HIS A 128 -2.18 -1.83 -5.49
C HIS A 128 -3.03 -2.78 -6.33
N ALA A 129 -4.10 -3.33 -5.76
CA ALA A 129 -5.07 -4.14 -6.49
C ALA A 129 -6.42 -4.19 -5.77
N HIS A 130 -7.51 -3.91 -6.49
CA HIS A 130 -8.87 -4.10 -6.00
C HIS A 130 -9.50 -5.38 -6.55
N GLY A 131 -9.45 -5.59 -7.85
CA GLY A 131 -10.12 -6.70 -8.52
C GLY A 131 -9.38 -8.03 -8.38
N SER A 132 -10.14 -9.11 -8.23
CA SER A 132 -9.66 -10.47 -7.96
C SER A 132 -8.62 -10.97 -8.98
N GLU A 133 -8.85 -10.76 -10.28
CA GLU A 133 -7.90 -11.24 -11.30
C GLU A 133 -6.54 -10.53 -11.23
N GLY A 134 -6.53 -9.20 -11.00
CA GLY A 134 -5.28 -8.44 -10.83
C GLY A 134 -4.53 -8.86 -9.56
N ILE A 135 -5.26 -9.13 -8.46
CA ILE A 135 -4.69 -9.68 -7.24
C ILE A 135 -4.00 -11.02 -7.53
N LYS A 136 -4.69 -11.95 -8.21
CA LYS A 136 -4.15 -13.28 -8.52
C LYS A 136 -2.93 -13.20 -9.44
N ARG A 137 -2.92 -12.35 -10.46
CA ARG A 137 -1.74 -12.13 -11.31
C ARG A 137 -0.56 -11.62 -10.50
N ALA A 138 -0.77 -10.61 -9.67
CA ALA A 138 0.28 -10.04 -8.84
C ALA A 138 0.87 -11.09 -7.87
N VAL A 139 0.01 -11.87 -7.21
CA VAL A 139 0.44 -12.92 -6.28
C VAL A 139 1.18 -14.05 -7.00
N ARG A 140 0.69 -14.51 -8.17
CA ARG A 140 1.39 -15.54 -8.97
C ARG A 140 2.76 -15.06 -9.41
N ALA A 141 2.88 -13.80 -9.83
CA ALA A 141 4.13 -13.16 -10.20
C ALA A 141 5.11 -12.98 -9.03
N GLY A 142 4.65 -13.10 -7.77
CA GLY A 142 5.52 -13.11 -6.60
C GLY A 142 5.68 -11.77 -5.89
N VAL A 143 4.69 -10.87 -5.96
CA VAL A 143 4.72 -9.62 -5.17
C VAL A 143 4.72 -9.92 -3.66
N HIS A 144 5.31 -9.03 -2.89
CA HIS A 144 5.46 -9.21 -1.44
C HIS A 144 4.22 -8.76 -0.65
N SER A 145 3.48 -7.77 -1.17
CA SER A 145 2.22 -7.35 -0.58
C SER A 145 1.18 -6.94 -1.61
N ILE A 146 -0.09 -7.15 -1.25
CA ILE A 146 -1.26 -6.58 -1.91
C ILE A 146 -1.83 -5.49 -1.01
N GLU A 147 -1.96 -4.30 -1.54
CA GLU A 147 -2.57 -3.14 -0.91
C GLU A 147 -4.06 -3.09 -1.29
N HIS A 148 -4.92 -2.77 -0.35
CA HIS A 148 -6.38 -2.71 -0.45
C HIS A 148 -7.05 -4.08 -0.60
N GLY A 149 -6.79 -4.84 -1.65
CA GLY A 149 -7.30 -6.19 -1.86
C GLY A 149 -8.82 -6.34 -1.80
N THR A 150 -9.58 -5.28 -2.10
CA THR A 150 -10.99 -5.11 -1.71
C THR A 150 -11.92 -6.20 -2.20
N LEU A 151 -11.70 -6.71 -3.43
CA LEU A 151 -12.53 -7.74 -4.06
C LEU A 151 -11.78 -9.09 -4.16
N MET A 152 -10.90 -9.35 -3.19
CA MET A 152 -10.17 -10.62 -3.11
C MET A 152 -11.16 -11.78 -2.90
N ASP A 153 -11.08 -12.78 -3.78
CA ASP A 153 -11.85 -14.01 -3.67
C ASP A 153 -11.09 -15.11 -2.89
N ASP A 154 -11.77 -16.23 -2.64
CA ASP A 154 -11.19 -17.36 -1.89
C ASP A 154 -9.93 -17.92 -2.55
N GLU A 155 -9.85 -17.92 -3.90
CA GLU A 155 -8.66 -18.33 -4.63
C GLU A 155 -7.51 -17.36 -4.41
N GLY A 156 -7.76 -16.05 -4.45
CA GLY A 156 -6.78 -15.02 -4.13
C GLY A 156 -6.23 -15.18 -2.71
N MET A 157 -7.11 -15.41 -1.72
CA MET A 157 -6.71 -15.67 -0.32
C MET A 157 -5.85 -16.94 -0.20
N ARG A 158 -6.23 -18.02 -0.88
CA ARG A 158 -5.45 -19.26 -0.91
C ARG A 158 -4.05 -19.02 -1.49
N LEU A 159 -3.96 -18.35 -2.64
CA LEU A 159 -2.69 -18.03 -3.29
C LEU A 159 -1.79 -17.16 -2.41
N MET A 160 -2.34 -16.11 -1.78
CA MET A 160 -1.58 -15.25 -0.88
C MET A 160 -1.00 -16.04 0.30
N ARG A 161 -1.78 -16.93 0.90
CA ARG A 161 -1.31 -17.81 1.99
C ARG A 161 -0.19 -18.74 1.51
N GLU A 162 -0.35 -19.39 0.36
CA GLU A 162 0.64 -20.33 -0.21
C GLU A 162 1.95 -19.65 -0.58
N LYS A 163 1.87 -18.45 -1.15
CA LYS A 163 3.04 -17.65 -1.55
C LYS A 163 3.65 -16.85 -0.39
N GLY A 164 2.92 -16.71 0.72
CA GLY A 164 3.34 -15.89 1.85
C GLY A 164 3.24 -14.38 1.60
N THR A 165 2.46 -13.97 0.60
CA THR A 165 2.20 -12.57 0.27
C THR A 165 1.39 -11.91 1.39
N TYR A 166 1.80 -10.72 1.83
CA TYR A 166 1.09 -9.95 2.85
C TYR A 166 -0.12 -9.23 2.27
N TYR A 167 -1.16 -9.11 3.06
CA TYR A 167 -2.31 -8.25 2.82
C TYR A 167 -2.22 -6.99 3.69
N VAL A 168 -2.29 -5.83 3.07
CA VAL A 168 -2.32 -4.51 3.73
C VAL A 168 -3.67 -3.88 3.43
N PRO A 169 -4.65 -3.97 4.33
CA PRO A 169 -6.08 -3.76 4.00
C PRO A 169 -6.46 -2.31 3.75
N THR A 170 -5.89 -1.34 4.48
CA THR A 170 -6.24 0.09 4.36
C THR A 170 -7.75 0.36 4.48
N ILE A 171 -8.38 -0.23 5.48
CA ILE A 171 -9.85 -0.18 5.67
C ILE A 171 -10.32 1.26 5.82
N ILE A 172 -9.57 2.08 6.56
CA ILE A 172 -9.89 3.49 6.78
C ILE A 172 -10.01 4.26 5.47
N ALA A 173 -9.13 4.03 4.49
CA ALA A 173 -9.19 4.68 3.19
C ALA A 173 -10.47 4.29 2.43
N GLY A 174 -10.80 2.99 2.41
CA GLY A 174 -12.03 2.49 1.78
C GLY A 174 -13.29 3.09 2.40
N LEU A 175 -13.38 3.11 3.72
CA LEU A 175 -14.54 3.68 4.43
C LEU A 175 -14.65 5.19 4.21
N TRP A 176 -13.52 5.91 4.22
CA TRP A 176 -13.50 7.35 3.98
C TRP A 176 -13.98 7.71 2.57
N VAL A 177 -13.49 7.01 1.52
CA VAL A 177 -13.97 7.29 0.15
C VAL A 177 -15.44 6.96 -0.02
N ALA A 178 -15.97 5.93 0.64
CA ALA A 178 -17.39 5.60 0.64
C ALA A 178 -18.25 6.68 1.32
N GLU A 179 -17.78 7.23 2.44
CA GLU A 179 -18.41 8.36 3.12
C GLU A 179 -18.45 9.59 2.21
N LYS A 180 -17.30 9.97 1.64
CA LYS A 180 -17.22 11.15 0.78
C LYS A 180 -17.98 11.02 -0.54
N ALA A 181 -18.20 9.79 -1.02
CA ALA A 181 -19.03 9.53 -2.20
C ALA A 181 -20.52 9.85 -2.00
N GLN A 182 -20.97 10.05 -0.76
CA GLN A 182 -22.34 10.48 -0.46
C GLN A 182 -22.56 11.98 -0.76
N ASP A 183 -21.48 12.76 -0.75
CA ASP A 183 -21.51 14.17 -1.15
C ASP A 183 -21.40 14.26 -2.69
N PRO A 184 -22.42 14.80 -3.40
CA PRO A 184 -22.40 14.88 -4.85
C PRO A 184 -21.30 15.79 -5.40
N ASP A 185 -20.81 16.74 -4.59
CA ASP A 185 -19.87 17.76 -5.01
C ASP A 185 -18.40 17.41 -4.62
N PHE A 186 -18.18 16.34 -3.82
CA PHE A 186 -16.86 16.00 -3.33
C PHE A 186 -16.00 15.30 -4.39
N PHE A 187 -16.53 14.27 -5.04
CA PHE A 187 -15.82 13.52 -6.09
C PHE A 187 -16.40 13.81 -7.48
N PRO A 188 -15.53 13.80 -8.53
CA PRO A 188 -16.01 13.82 -9.91
C PRO A 188 -17.04 12.69 -10.16
N GLU A 189 -17.96 12.92 -11.11
CA GLU A 189 -19.04 11.99 -11.46
C GLU A 189 -18.51 10.58 -11.81
N LEU A 190 -17.34 10.49 -12.41
CA LEU A 190 -16.70 9.22 -12.77
C LEU A 190 -16.15 8.45 -11.54
N VAL A 191 -15.73 9.15 -10.50
CA VAL A 191 -15.11 8.56 -9.29
C VAL A 191 -16.16 8.11 -8.28
N ARG A 192 -17.21 8.91 -8.08
CA ARG A 192 -18.20 8.72 -7.03
C ARG A 192 -18.86 7.33 -7.01
N PRO A 193 -19.36 6.77 -8.14
CA PRO A 193 -19.97 5.43 -8.12
C PRO A 193 -18.97 4.33 -7.73
N LYS A 194 -17.70 4.43 -8.17
CA LYS A 194 -16.65 3.48 -7.79
C LYS A 194 -16.35 3.54 -6.29
N ALA A 195 -16.28 4.73 -5.71
CA ALA A 195 -16.05 4.93 -4.29
C ALA A 195 -17.21 4.36 -3.44
N ALA A 196 -18.46 4.58 -3.87
CA ALA A 196 -19.62 4.03 -3.20
C ALA A 196 -19.71 2.49 -3.28
N GLU A 197 -19.26 1.89 -4.38
CA GLU A 197 -19.29 0.43 -4.58
C GLU A 197 -18.15 -0.28 -3.81
N ILE A 198 -16.93 0.21 -3.94
CA ILE A 198 -15.72 -0.48 -3.47
C ILE A 198 -15.51 -0.29 -1.97
N GLY A 199 -15.70 0.93 -1.47
CA GLY A 199 -15.38 1.27 -0.09
C GLY A 199 -16.01 0.36 0.96
N PRO A 200 -17.33 0.07 0.91
CA PRO A 200 -18.00 -0.76 1.92
C PRO A 200 -17.52 -2.21 1.97
N GLN A 201 -16.92 -2.73 0.90
CA GLN A 201 -16.55 -4.15 0.80
C GLN A 201 -15.23 -4.48 1.52
N ILE A 202 -14.34 -3.49 1.67
CA ILE A 202 -12.97 -3.71 2.13
C ILE A 202 -12.89 -4.36 3.52
N LYS A 203 -13.74 -3.92 4.46
CA LYS A 203 -13.77 -4.44 5.83
C LYS A 203 -14.23 -5.90 5.88
N GLY A 204 -15.24 -6.26 5.08
CA GLY A 204 -15.74 -7.64 4.98
C GLY A 204 -14.71 -8.57 4.36
N THR A 205 -14.02 -8.13 3.31
CA THR A 205 -12.93 -8.89 2.69
C THR A 205 -11.76 -9.08 3.64
N PHE A 206 -11.39 -8.04 4.41
CA PHE A 206 -10.35 -8.18 5.44
C PHE A 206 -10.68 -9.27 6.46
N GLY A 207 -11.90 -9.28 7.00
CA GLY A 207 -12.31 -10.30 7.98
C GLY A 207 -12.20 -11.72 7.41
N LYS A 208 -12.63 -11.93 6.17
CA LYS A 208 -12.51 -13.24 5.48
C LYS A 208 -11.04 -13.62 5.25
N ALA A 209 -10.21 -12.69 4.79
CA ALA A 209 -8.79 -12.94 4.54
C ALA A 209 -8.03 -13.29 5.83
N TYR A 210 -8.34 -12.59 6.93
CA TYR A 210 -7.77 -12.91 8.25
C TYR A 210 -8.17 -14.33 8.69
N GLN A 211 -9.46 -14.68 8.61
CA GLN A 211 -9.96 -16.02 8.95
C GLN A 211 -9.36 -17.12 8.05
N ALA A 212 -9.11 -16.82 6.78
CA ALA A 212 -8.44 -17.72 5.84
C ALA A 212 -6.94 -17.90 6.13
N GLY A 213 -6.36 -17.15 7.10
CA GLY A 213 -4.95 -17.26 7.49
C GLY A 213 -3.98 -16.53 6.56
N VAL A 214 -4.45 -15.52 5.83
CA VAL A 214 -3.57 -14.63 5.06
C VAL A 214 -2.73 -13.78 6.03
N LYS A 215 -1.46 -13.60 5.73
CA LYS A 215 -0.57 -12.73 6.51
C LYS A 215 -1.02 -11.27 6.39
N ILE A 216 -1.20 -10.61 7.52
CA ILE A 216 -1.64 -9.21 7.57
C ILE A 216 -0.48 -8.31 8.01
N ALA A 217 -0.28 -7.20 7.30
CA ALA A 217 0.52 -6.08 7.78
C ALA A 217 -0.34 -4.81 7.79
N TYR A 218 -0.09 -3.96 8.77
CA TYR A 218 -0.84 -2.73 8.98
C TYR A 218 -0.53 -1.67 7.92
N GLY A 219 -1.54 -0.98 7.43
CA GLY A 219 -1.40 0.17 6.55
C GLY A 219 -2.73 0.91 6.41
N THR A 220 -2.67 2.21 6.17
CA THR A 220 -3.82 3.12 6.23
C THR A 220 -4.11 3.85 4.93
N ASP A 221 -3.16 3.88 4.00
CA ASP A 221 -3.21 4.70 2.79
C ASP A 221 -3.51 6.19 3.10
N THR A 222 -2.92 6.68 4.19
CA THR A 222 -3.06 8.08 4.59
C THR A 222 -2.48 9.00 3.53
N GLY A 223 -3.24 10.02 3.18
CA GLY A 223 -3.15 10.85 1.98
C GLY A 223 -4.47 10.78 1.24
N VAL A 224 -5.11 9.60 1.20
CA VAL A 224 -6.54 9.46 0.85
C VAL A 224 -7.41 10.02 1.97
N SER A 225 -7.25 9.54 3.20
CA SER A 225 -7.82 10.18 4.41
C SER A 225 -6.81 11.13 5.06
N ALA A 226 -7.26 11.94 6.02
CA ALA A 226 -6.42 12.91 6.71
C ALA A 226 -5.33 12.24 7.57
N HIS A 227 -4.14 12.87 7.63
CA HIS A 227 -3.11 12.52 8.59
C HIS A 227 -3.60 12.75 10.03
N GLY A 228 -3.14 11.89 10.96
CA GLY A 228 -3.51 11.94 12.37
C GLY A 228 -4.52 10.87 12.77
N ASN A 229 -5.37 10.40 11.85
CA ASN A 229 -6.40 9.39 12.12
C ASN A 229 -5.91 7.95 11.83
N ASN A 230 -4.64 7.76 11.61
CA ASN A 230 -4.07 6.48 11.20
C ASN A 230 -4.42 5.32 12.13
N ALA A 231 -4.46 5.56 13.45
CA ALA A 231 -4.69 4.52 14.44
C ALA A 231 -6.13 3.99 14.46
N THR A 232 -7.11 4.66 13.84
CA THR A 232 -8.48 4.14 13.71
C THR A 232 -8.54 2.85 12.87
N GLU A 233 -7.53 2.57 12.04
CA GLU A 233 -7.40 1.30 11.34
C GLU A 233 -7.41 0.10 12.30
N PHE A 234 -6.77 0.20 13.47
CA PHE A 234 -6.79 -0.84 14.50
C PHE A 234 -8.21 -1.20 14.93
N LYS A 235 -9.05 -0.19 15.19
CA LYS A 235 -10.45 -0.38 15.54
C LYS A 235 -11.19 -1.16 14.46
N HIS A 236 -11.02 -0.77 13.19
CA HIS A 236 -11.67 -1.45 12.07
C HIS A 236 -11.20 -2.91 11.91
N MET A 237 -9.91 -3.17 12.12
CA MET A 237 -9.36 -4.54 12.09
C MET A 237 -9.95 -5.40 13.21
N VAL A 238 -10.07 -4.86 14.42
CA VAL A 238 -10.65 -5.57 15.57
C VAL A 238 -12.15 -5.82 15.37
N GLU A 239 -12.89 -4.82 14.93
CA GLU A 239 -14.32 -4.95 14.58
C GLU A 239 -14.59 -5.99 13.49
N ALA A 240 -13.62 -6.22 12.59
CA ALA A 240 -13.68 -7.26 11.56
C ALA A 240 -13.21 -8.65 12.04
N GLY A 241 -12.94 -8.82 13.34
CA GLY A 241 -12.65 -10.10 13.98
C GLY A 241 -11.19 -10.42 14.25
N MET A 242 -10.28 -9.46 14.07
CA MET A 242 -8.86 -9.65 14.43
C MET A 242 -8.66 -9.37 15.93
N PRO A 243 -8.05 -10.27 16.73
CA PRO A 243 -7.77 -9.99 18.14
C PRO A 243 -6.88 -8.74 18.32
N PRO A 244 -7.09 -7.90 19.36
CA PRO A 244 -6.32 -6.66 19.57
C PRO A 244 -4.81 -6.86 19.53
N MET A 245 -4.27 -7.88 20.21
CA MET A 245 -2.83 -8.17 20.14
C MET A 245 -2.35 -8.49 18.73
N LYS A 246 -3.17 -9.15 17.90
CA LYS A 246 -2.81 -9.45 16.50
C LYS A 246 -2.83 -8.20 15.62
N ALA A 247 -3.77 -7.29 15.88
CA ALA A 247 -3.79 -5.97 15.23
C ALA A 247 -2.52 -5.18 15.58
N ILE A 248 -2.10 -5.13 16.83
CA ILE A 248 -0.84 -4.50 17.26
C ILE A 248 0.37 -5.19 16.59
N GLN A 249 0.40 -6.52 16.57
CA GLN A 249 1.48 -7.28 15.92
C GLN A 249 1.55 -7.01 14.40
N SER A 250 0.43 -6.75 13.74
CA SER A 250 0.41 -6.40 12.31
C SER A 250 1.12 -5.08 12.01
N ALA A 251 1.07 -4.12 12.95
CA ALA A 251 1.72 -2.80 12.83
C ALA A 251 3.18 -2.79 13.34
N THR A 252 3.62 -3.84 14.00
CA THR A 252 4.94 -3.94 14.60
C THR A 252 5.75 -5.08 13.97
N ILE A 253 5.58 -6.29 14.46
CA ILE A 253 6.34 -7.48 14.05
C ILE A 253 6.12 -7.80 12.56
N GLU A 254 4.86 -7.86 12.12
CA GLU A 254 4.56 -8.26 10.74
C GLU A 254 4.90 -7.15 9.73
N ALA A 255 4.69 -5.88 10.10
CA ALA A 255 5.16 -4.75 9.29
C ALA A 255 6.68 -4.76 9.14
N ALA A 256 7.44 -4.99 10.23
CA ALA A 256 8.88 -5.08 10.17
C ALA A 256 9.38 -6.26 9.31
N LYS A 257 8.72 -7.41 9.36
CA LYS A 257 8.99 -8.55 8.46
C LYS A 257 8.71 -8.22 7.00
N LEU A 258 7.59 -7.56 6.72
CA LEU A 258 7.25 -7.11 5.36
C LEU A 258 8.30 -6.12 4.83
N LEU A 259 8.77 -5.21 5.65
CA LEU A 259 9.86 -4.29 5.29
C LEU A 259 11.21 -5.02 5.10
N GLY A 260 11.43 -6.14 5.76
CA GLY A 260 12.73 -6.83 5.82
C GLY A 260 13.63 -6.33 6.94
N GLU A 261 13.05 -5.60 7.89
CA GLU A 261 13.75 -4.92 8.99
C GLU A 261 13.49 -5.56 10.36
N TYR A 262 12.98 -6.79 10.40
CA TYR A 262 12.61 -7.44 11.66
C TYR A 262 13.78 -7.60 12.62
N ASP A 263 15.00 -7.74 12.13
CA ASP A 263 16.20 -7.83 12.97
C ASP A 263 16.49 -6.54 13.75
N GLN A 264 16.01 -5.39 13.23
CA GLN A 264 16.21 -4.08 13.83
C GLN A 264 14.96 -3.48 14.47
N LEU A 265 13.76 -3.82 13.96
CA LEU A 265 12.50 -3.16 14.28
C LEU A 265 11.42 -4.15 14.75
N GLY A 266 10.31 -3.61 15.22
CA GLY A 266 9.04 -4.32 15.41
C GLY A 266 8.87 -5.08 16.71
N SER A 267 9.85 -5.09 17.62
CA SER A 267 9.70 -5.71 18.94
C SER A 267 10.66 -5.11 19.98
N LEU A 268 10.22 -5.13 21.25
CA LEU A 268 10.99 -4.64 22.40
C LEU A 268 11.97 -5.75 22.86
N VAL A 269 13.05 -5.93 22.10
CA VAL A 269 14.10 -6.92 22.38
C VAL A 269 15.45 -6.19 22.43
N GLN A 270 16.31 -6.58 23.37
CA GLN A 270 17.65 -6.01 23.50
C GLN A 270 18.43 -6.10 22.17
N GLY A 271 19.04 -4.99 21.79
CA GLY A 271 19.80 -4.87 20.54
C GLY A 271 19.03 -4.33 19.35
N LYS A 272 17.70 -4.21 19.45
CA LYS A 272 16.88 -3.52 18.44
C LYS A 272 16.78 -2.02 18.69
N VAL A 273 16.34 -1.29 17.67
CA VAL A 273 16.07 0.15 17.79
C VAL A 273 14.94 0.37 18.80
N ALA A 274 15.12 1.33 19.68
CA ALA A 274 14.15 1.68 20.74
C ALA A 274 13.03 2.59 20.20
N ASP A 275 12.34 2.13 19.17
CA ASP A 275 11.11 2.75 18.67
C ASP A 275 9.96 2.33 19.59
N ILE A 276 9.62 3.16 20.56
CA ILE A 276 8.67 2.86 21.64
C ILE A 276 7.62 3.95 21.69
N ILE A 277 6.36 3.55 21.79
CA ILE A 277 5.24 4.43 22.13
C ILE A 277 4.65 4.02 23.48
N ALA A 278 4.11 4.97 24.21
CA ALA A 278 3.27 4.69 25.38
C ALA A 278 1.91 5.35 25.21
N VAL A 279 0.88 4.66 25.66
CA VAL A 279 -0.52 5.11 25.67
C VAL A 279 -1.11 4.98 27.07
N ASN A 280 -2.10 5.80 27.38
CA ASN A 280 -2.80 5.72 28.66
C ASN A 280 -3.92 4.69 28.56
N GLY A 281 -3.78 3.56 29.27
CA GLY A 281 -4.75 2.45 29.25
C GLY A 281 -4.18 1.15 28.70
N ASN A 282 -5.07 0.17 28.54
CA ASN A 282 -4.71 -1.17 28.06
C ASN A 282 -5.27 -1.42 26.64
N PRO A 283 -4.46 -1.36 25.58
CA PRO A 283 -4.93 -1.53 24.21
C PRO A 283 -5.42 -2.95 23.88
N ILE A 284 -5.25 -3.91 24.81
CA ILE A 284 -5.81 -5.26 24.67
C ILE A 284 -7.28 -5.29 25.09
N GLU A 285 -7.67 -4.44 26.03
CA GLU A 285 -9.06 -4.29 26.50
C GLU A 285 -9.82 -3.29 25.62
N ASP A 286 -9.16 -2.18 25.27
CA ASP A 286 -9.70 -1.14 24.38
C ASP A 286 -8.65 -0.69 23.37
N ILE A 287 -8.75 -1.18 22.15
CA ILE A 287 -7.80 -0.90 21.07
C ILE A 287 -7.77 0.59 20.68
N THR A 288 -8.83 1.34 21.00
CA THR A 288 -8.93 2.78 20.66
C THR A 288 -7.98 3.64 21.50
N THR A 289 -7.42 3.12 22.59
CA THR A 289 -6.35 3.82 23.34
C THR A 289 -5.12 4.12 22.48
N LEU A 290 -4.92 3.39 21.37
CA LEU A 290 -3.85 3.66 20.40
C LEU A 290 -4.10 4.91 19.54
N GLU A 291 -5.29 5.50 19.59
CA GLU A 291 -5.60 6.75 18.87
C GLU A 291 -4.99 7.98 19.58
N GLU A 292 -4.65 7.85 20.87
CA GLU A 292 -4.02 8.89 21.69
C GLU A 292 -2.66 8.39 22.22
N VAL A 293 -1.57 8.83 21.59
CA VAL A 293 -0.21 8.45 21.99
C VAL A 293 0.39 9.53 22.87
N ASP A 294 0.70 9.19 24.14
CA ASP A 294 1.24 10.12 25.13
C ASP A 294 2.76 10.30 25.01
N PHE A 295 3.46 9.29 24.49
CA PHE A 295 4.92 9.29 24.37
C PHE A 295 5.38 8.55 23.11
N VAL A 296 6.38 9.12 22.46
CA VAL A 296 7.11 8.52 21.32
C VAL A 296 8.60 8.57 21.57
#